data_8f6cf5eecf4e9a268412930c2551a9aa
#
_entry.id   8f6cf5eecf4e9a268412930c2551a9aa
#
_cell.length_a   1.000
_cell.length_b   1.000
_cell.length_c   1.000
_cell.angle_alpha   90.00
_cell.angle_beta   90.00
_cell.angle_gamma   90.00
#
_symmetry.space_group_name_H-M   'P 1'
#
loop_
_entity.id
_entity.type
_entity.pdbx_description
1 polymer ?
#
loop_
_entity_poly.entity_id
_entity_poly.type
_entity_poly.pdbx_seq_one_letter_code
_entity_poly.pdbx_strand_id
1 'polypeptide(L)'
;FRNRLLFPVHDVRGRCIGFGGRVIHEGDLPKYLNSPETPYYRKSLVLYGLYQGMEEIRKSREIICVEGYLDVIRLHEYGFKNAVAPCGTALTEQHLQLVKRYAERVILLFDGDDAGREAARTHGRLFLPHQLEASVVMLPDGSDPDSFLLDHGADAFRELLLKQMPVLDYLLQQTLSKYPDSLQGKLKALDELLPIFAEIKDQTLKQMTLNAVAEKMGLPTSCLLYTSDAADDSGC
;
A
#
# COMPACT_ATOMS: atom_id res chain seq x y z
N PHE A 1 -15.70 -12.68 20.77
CA PHE A 1 -15.35 -13.62 19.68
C PHE A 1 -16.02 -14.97 19.93
N ARG A 2 -17.11 -15.30 19.22
CA ARG A 2 -17.76 -16.61 19.26
C ARG A 2 -17.64 -17.27 17.90
N ASN A 3 -17.32 -18.56 17.83
CA ASN A 3 -17.18 -19.34 16.60
C ASN A 3 -16.23 -18.68 15.57
N ARG A 4 -15.04 -18.26 16.04
CA ARG A 4 -14.06 -17.56 15.19
C ARG A 4 -12.68 -18.15 15.36
N LEU A 5 -11.97 -18.24 14.24
CA LEU A 5 -10.52 -18.41 14.25
C LEU A 5 -9.90 -17.09 14.71
N LEU A 6 -9.03 -17.15 15.72
CA LEU A 6 -8.40 -15.95 16.30
C LEU A 6 -6.97 -15.78 15.79
N PHE A 7 -6.64 -14.55 15.46
CA PHE A 7 -5.31 -14.10 15.07
C PHE A 7 -4.77 -13.17 16.16
N PRO A 8 -3.82 -13.63 17.00
CA PRO A 8 -3.22 -12.75 18.00
C PRO A 8 -2.40 -11.65 17.36
N VAL A 9 -2.68 -10.41 17.74
CA VAL A 9 -1.97 -9.23 17.26
C VAL A 9 -0.92 -8.85 18.27
N HIS A 10 0.33 -8.70 17.83
CA HIS A 10 1.47 -8.42 18.69
C HIS A 10 1.99 -6.99 18.49
N ASP A 11 2.47 -6.38 19.57
CA ASP A 11 3.28 -5.19 19.46
C ASP A 11 4.71 -5.55 19.01
N VAL A 12 5.53 -4.54 18.76
CA VAL A 12 6.94 -4.72 18.31
C VAL A 12 7.84 -5.41 19.33
N ARG A 13 7.36 -5.63 20.57
CA ARG A 13 8.05 -6.36 21.65
C ARG A 13 7.54 -7.79 21.81
N GLY A 14 6.59 -8.23 20.97
CA GLY A 14 6.01 -9.56 21.01
C GLY A 14 4.90 -9.77 22.05
N ARG A 15 4.41 -8.72 22.69
CA ARG A 15 3.28 -8.82 23.61
C ARG A 15 1.98 -8.85 22.80
N CYS A 16 1.11 -9.80 23.09
CA CYS A 16 -0.22 -9.84 22.52
C CYS A 16 -1.05 -8.67 23.07
N ILE A 17 -1.52 -7.80 22.18
CA ILE A 17 -2.23 -6.55 22.52
C ILE A 17 -3.68 -6.55 22.03
N GLY A 18 -4.06 -7.51 21.20
CA GLY A 18 -5.39 -7.62 20.63
C GLY A 18 -5.54 -8.88 19.78
N PHE A 19 -6.71 -9.03 19.18
CA PHE A 19 -7.04 -10.17 18.33
C PHE A 19 -7.82 -9.70 17.10
N GLY A 20 -7.51 -10.28 15.94
CA GLY A 20 -8.42 -10.41 14.82
C GLY A 20 -9.20 -11.71 14.93
N GLY A 21 -10.40 -11.79 14.39
CA GLY A 21 -11.20 -13.01 14.37
C GLY A 21 -11.95 -13.16 13.06
N ARG A 22 -11.81 -14.31 12.40
CA ARG A 22 -12.57 -14.68 11.19
C ARG A 22 -13.60 -15.73 11.55
N VAL A 23 -14.82 -15.59 11.02
CA VAL A 23 -15.86 -16.62 11.18
C VAL A 23 -15.39 -17.97 10.65
N ILE A 24 -15.79 -19.05 11.34
CA ILE A 24 -15.49 -20.42 10.91
C ILE A 24 -16.58 -20.92 9.94
N HIS A 25 -17.84 -20.50 10.15
CA HIS A 25 -18.96 -20.92 9.33
C HIS A 25 -19.33 -19.83 8.32
N GLU A 26 -19.57 -20.23 7.09
CA GLU A 26 -20.08 -19.32 6.05
C GLU A 26 -21.49 -18.83 6.45
N GLY A 27 -21.72 -17.52 6.27
CA GLY A 27 -22.98 -16.87 6.64
C GLY A 27 -22.98 -16.13 7.98
N ASP A 28 -22.02 -16.40 8.87
CA ASP A 28 -21.85 -15.61 10.09
C ASP A 28 -21.31 -14.21 9.77
N LEU A 29 -21.91 -13.18 10.38
CA LEU A 29 -21.49 -11.78 10.17
C LEU A 29 -21.03 -11.14 11.49
N PRO A 30 -20.10 -10.18 11.42
CA PRO A 30 -19.28 -9.78 10.26
C PRO A 30 -18.21 -10.84 9.96
N LYS A 31 -17.81 -11.00 8.70
CA LYS A 31 -16.76 -11.98 8.27
C LYS A 31 -15.49 -11.85 9.11
N TYR A 32 -15.03 -10.61 9.34
CA TYR A 32 -13.93 -10.30 10.25
C TYR A 32 -14.39 -9.42 11.40
N LEU A 33 -13.83 -9.65 12.58
CA LEU A 33 -14.04 -8.84 13.79
C LEU A 33 -12.68 -8.61 14.44
N ASN A 34 -12.37 -7.39 14.79
CA ASN A 34 -11.14 -7.05 15.52
C ASN A 34 -11.47 -6.62 16.95
N SER A 35 -10.53 -6.78 17.86
CA SER A 35 -10.60 -6.18 19.20
C SER A 35 -10.96 -4.70 19.10
N PRO A 36 -11.75 -4.17 20.04
CA PRO A 36 -11.96 -2.72 20.15
C PRO A 36 -10.64 -2.03 20.43
N GLU A 37 -10.54 -0.76 20.08
CA GLU A 37 -9.36 0.06 20.41
C GLU A 37 -9.22 0.21 21.93
N THR A 38 -7.98 0.17 22.37
CA THR A 38 -7.59 0.37 23.76
C THR A 38 -6.34 1.23 23.84
N PRO A 39 -5.90 1.72 25.01
CA PRO A 39 -4.61 2.40 25.14
C PRO A 39 -3.41 1.58 24.63
N TYR A 40 -3.52 0.26 24.60
CA TYR A 40 -2.46 -0.66 24.14
C TYR A 40 -2.64 -1.13 22.70
N TYR A 41 -3.87 -1.18 22.19
CA TYR A 41 -4.20 -1.63 20.84
C TYR A 41 -4.87 -0.51 20.07
N ARG A 42 -4.12 0.10 19.18
CA ARG A 42 -4.59 1.13 18.25
C ARG A 42 -4.32 0.65 16.83
N LYS A 43 -5.38 0.40 16.07
CA LYS A 43 -5.30 -0.20 14.72
C LYS A 43 -4.38 0.58 13.78
N SER A 44 -4.39 1.90 13.89
CA SER A 44 -3.53 2.79 13.09
C SER A 44 -2.04 2.73 13.42
N LEU A 45 -1.64 2.05 14.51
CA LEU A 45 -0.26 1.97 14.99
C LEU A 45 0.30 0.54 14.97
N VAL A 46 -0.46 -0.44 14.47
CA VAL A 46 -0.10 -1.85 14.54
C VAL A 46 -0.24 -2.49 13.17
N LEU A 47 0.79 -3.21 12.76
CA LEU A 47 0.78 -4.07 11.59
C LEU A 47 0.88 -5.53 12.03
N TYR A 48 -0.06 -6.34 11.60
CA TYR A 48 -0.03 -7.79 11.79
C TYR A 48 1.17 -8.39 11.04
N GLY A 49 1.83 -9.35 11.64
CA GLY A 49 3.05 -9.96 11.06
C GLY A 49 4.35 -9.18 11.34
N LEU A 50 4.29 -7.91 11.74
CA LEU A 50 5.49 -7.08 11.92
C LEU A 50 6.47 -7.66 12.97
N TYR A 51 5.95 -8.13 14.11
CA TYR A 51 6.80 -8.75 15.13
C TYR A 51 7.42 -10.05 14.63
N GLN A 52 6.62 -10.92 14.01
CA GLN A 52 7.06 -12.21 13.50
C GLN A 52 8.08 -12.06 12.37
N GLY A 53 7.90 -11.04 11.52
CA GLY A 53 8.78 -10.75 10.40
C GLY A 53 9.97 -9.84 10.70
N MET A 54 10.10 -9.36 11.94
CA MET A 54 11.06 -8.30 12.31
C MET A 54 12.51 -8.60 11.91
N GLU A 55 12.95 -9.84 12.07
CA GLU A 55 14.31 -10.26 11.71
C GLU A 55 14.55 -10.12 10.20
N GLU A 56 13.63 -10.65 9.38
CA GLU A 56 13.74 -10.60 7.93
C GLU A 56 13.59 -9.16 7.41
N ILE A 57 12.66 -8.39 7.97
CA ILE A 57 12.46 -6.97 7.62
C ILE A 57 13.73 -6.16 7.89
N ARG A 58 14.40 -6.36 9.02
CA ARG A 58 15.65 -5.66 9.32
C ARG A 58 16.79 -6.05 8.39
N LYS A 59 16.84 -7.31 7.97
CA LYS A 59 17.85 -7.85 7.08
C LYS A 59 17.64 -7.35 5.65
N SER A 60 16.42 -7.45 5.11
CA SER A 60 16.09 -7.03 3.75
C SER A 60 15.86 -5.53 3.59
N ARG A 61 15.53 -4.84 4.69
CA ARG A 61 15.07 -3.44 4.71
C ARG A 61 13.82 -3.22 3.84
N GLU A 62 13.02 -4.27 3.68
CA GLU A 62 11.85 -4.31 2.82
C GLU A 62 10.66 -4.94 3.53
N ILE A 63 9.47 -4.40 3.26
CA ILE A 63 8.18 -4.93 3.72
C ILE A 63 7.31 -5.23 2.50
N ILE A 64 6.62 -6.38 2.53
CA ILE A 64 5.50 -6.68 1.66
C ILE A 64 4.22 -6.39 2.43
N CYS A 65 3.47 -5.38 2.01
CA CYS A 65 2.21 -5.00 2.64
C CYS A 65 1.04 -5.60 1.88
N VAL A 66 0.23 -6.40 2.56
CA VAL A 66 -0.97 -7.06 2.04
C VAL A 66 -2.21 -6.59 2.81
N GLU A 67 -3.40 -7.07 2.43
CA GLU A 67 -4.66 -6.59 3.00
C GLU A 67 -5.07 -7.33 4.28
N GLY A 68 -4.81 -8.64 4.37
CA GLY A 68 -5.43 -9.49 5.38
C GLY A 68 -4.49 -10.36 6.20
N TYR A 69 -5.03 -10.88 7.30
CA TYR A 69 -4.31 -11.77 8.22
C TYR A 69 -3.87 -13.08 7.55
N LEU A 70 -4.74 -13.67 6.72
CA LEU A 70 -4.46 -14.94 6.05
C LEU A 70 -3.38 -14.78 5.00
N ASP A 71 -3.37 -13.66 4.29
CA ASP A 71 -2.33 -13.36 3.28
C ASP A 71 -0.95 -13.31 3.93
N VAL A 72 -0.85 -12.63 5.09
CA VAL A 72 0.40 -12.60 5.86
C VAL A 72 0.83 -14.00 6.29
N ILE A 73 -0.11 -14.80 6.82
CA ILE A 73 0.19 -16.15 7.29
C ILE A 73 0.67 -17.01 6.13
N ARG A 74 -0.02 -16.97 4.98
CA ARG A 74 0.36 -17.71 3.79
C ARG A 74 1.72 -17.29 3.26
N LEU A 75 1.98 -16.00 3.17
CA LEU A 75 3.28 -15.48 2.75
C LEU A 75 4.40 -15.94 3.68
N HIS A 76 4.19 -15.87 5.00
CA HIS A 76 5.17 -16.35 5.98
C HIS A 76 5.44 -17.85 5.85
N GLU A 77 4.39 -18.66 5.59
CA GLU A 77 4.51 -20.12 5.37
C GLU A 77 5.38 -20.43 4.16
N TYR A 78 5.25 -19.64 3.08
CA TYR A 78 6.06 -19.78 1.86
C TYR A 78 7.41 -19.06 1.91
N GLY A 79 7.80 -18.54 3.08
CA GLY A 79 9.14 -17.97 3.32
C GLY A 79 9.23 -16.44 3.14
N PHE A 80 8.15 -15.74 2.79
CA PHE A 80 8.11 -14.27 2.68
C PHE A 80 7.78 -13.65 4.04
N LYS A 81 8.70 -13.81 5.00
CA LYS A 81 8.48 -13.40 6.39
C LYS A 81 8.42 -11.88 6.61
N ASN A 82 8.81 -11.08 5.62
CA ASN A 82 8.68 -9.63 5.62
C ASN A 82 7.27 -9.13 5.26
N ALA A 83 6.28 -10.03 5.13
CA ALA A 83 4.89 -9.66 4.88
C ALA A 83 4.19 -9.14 6.13
N VAL A 84 3.40 -8.07 5.98
CA VAL A 84 2.60 -7.45 7.04
C VAL A 84 1.24 -6.99 6.49
N ALA A 85 0.26 -6.80 7.38
CA ALA A 85 -1.04 -6.25 7.02
C ALA A 85 -1.59 -5.28 8.07
N PRO A 86 -2.39 -4.28 7.70
CA PRO A 86 -3.18 -3.51 8.64
C PRO A 86 -4.21 -4.39 9.36
N CYS A 87 -4.58 -4.00 10.57
CA CYS A 87 -5.52 -4.76 11.39
C CYS A 87 -6.98 -4.37 11.13
N GLY A 88 -7.51 -4.65 9.91
CA GLY A 88 -8.89 -4.35 9.53
C GLY A 88 -9.18 -2.85 9.42
N THR A 89 -8.22 -2.11 8.92
CA THR A 89 -8.31 -0.68 8.56
C THR A 89 -7.44 -0.44 7.33
N ALA A 90 -7.67 0.66 6.62
CA ALA A 90 -6.75 1.10 5.59
C ALA A 90 -5.37 1.46 6.18
N LEU A 91 -4.33 1.47 5.34
CA LEU A 91 -3.04 2.04 5.71
C LEU A 91 -3.20 3.51 6.13
N THR A 92 -2.43 3.92 7.11
CA THR A 92 -2.45 5.28 7.67
C THR A 92 -1.04 5.87 7.69
N GLU A 93 -0.92 7.19 7.82
CA GLU A 93 0.38 7.84 8.02
C GLU A 93 1.15 7.28 9.22
N GLN A 94 0.44 6.90 10.29
CA GLN A 94 1.06 6.29 11.47
C GLN A 94 1.68 4.93 11.15
N HIS A 95 1.04 4.14 10.27
CA HIS A 95 1.65 2.90 9.76
C HIS A 95 2.93 3.21 8.97
N LEU A 96 2.96 4.24 8.12
CA LEU A 96 4.17 4.63 7.39
C LEU A 96 5.28 5.08 8.34
N GLN A 97 4.95 5.83 9.38
CA GLN A 97 5.93 6.22 10.42
C GLN A 97 6.49 5.00 11.16
N LEU A 98 5.66 3.97 11.38
CA LEU A 98 6.10 2.71 11.98
C LEU A 98 7.03 1.95 11.02
N VAL A 99 6.64 1.81 9.75
CA VAL A 99 7.42 1.13 8.70
C VAL A 99 8.79 1.75 8.53
N LYS A 100 8.89 3.09 8.44
CA LYS A 100 10.16 3.83 8.29
C LYS A 100 11.22 3.51 9.34
N ARG A 101 10.84 3.02 10.51
CA ARG A 101 11.78 2.63 11.55
C ARG A 101 12.53 1.34 11.24
N TYR A 102 11.97 0.50 10.37
CA TYR A 102 12.44 -0.86 10.14
C TYR A 102 12.79 -1.14 8.68
N ALA A 103 12.16 -0.47 7.73
CA ALA A 103 12.31 -0.70 6.30
C ALA A 103 12.52 0.62 5.53
N GLU A 104 13.15 0.50 4.38
CA GLU A 104 13.39 1.57 3.41
C GLU A 104 12.48 1.42 2.18
N ARG A 105 12.05 0.18 1.91
CA ARG A 105 11.20 -0.16 0.76
C ARG A 105 9.92 -0.85 1.21
N VAL A 106 8.84 -0.57 0.49
CA VAL A 106 7.54 -1.23 0.68
C VAL A 106 7.01 -1.71 -0.67
N ILE A 107 6.70 -2.99 -0.75
CA ILE A 107 5.95 -3.57 -1.85
C ILE A 107 4.49 -3.65 -1.40
N LEU A 108 3.61 -2.91 -2.06
CA LEU A 108 2.17 -2.97 -1.87
C LEU A 108 1.63 -4.07 -2.78
N LEU A 109 1.17 -5.17 -2.21
CA LEU A 109 0.62 -6.31 -2.93
C LEU A 109 -0.89 -6.31 -2.81
N PHE A 110 -1.58 -6.29 -3.93
CA PHE A 110 -3.03 -6.21 -4.01
C PHE A 110 -3.63 -7.35 -4.83
N ASP A 111 -4.87 -7.69 -4.50
CA ASP A 111 -5.67 -8.69 -5.21
C ASP A 111 -5.89 -8.28 -6.68
N GLY A 112 -6.03 -9.27 -7.55
CA GLY A 112 -6.22 -9.10 -8.99
C GLY A 112 -7.66 -8.73 -9.37
N ASP A 113 -8.33 -7.86 -8.60
CA ASP A 113 -9.70 -7.44 -8.85
C ASP A 113 -9.86 -5.90 -8.84
N ASP A 114 -11.07 -5.41 -9.05
CA ASP A 114 -11.35 -3.96 -9.07
C ASP A 114 -11.17 -3.32 -7.69
N ALA A 115 -11.46 -4.06 -6.61
CA ALA A 115 -11.27 -3.58 -5.25
C ALA A 115 -9.77 -3.43 -4.93
N GLY A 116 -8.94 -4.42 -5.31
CA GLY A 116 -7.48 -4.33 -5.18
C GLY A 116 -6.88 -3.20 -6.02
N ARG A 117 -7.39 -2.96 -7.24
CA ARG A 117 -6.96 -1.81 -8.05
C ARG A 117 -7.28 -0.47 -7.39
N GLU A 118 -8.45 -0.32 -6.78
CA GLU A 118 -8.83 0.91 -6.06
C GLU A 118 -8.03 1.05 -4.74
N ALA A 119 -7.80 -0.05 -4.04
CA ALA A 119 -6.93 -0.08 -2.86
C ALA A 119 -5.48 0.33 -3.21
N ALA A 120 -4.94 -0.16 -4.33
CA ALA A 120 -3.62 0.21 -4.83
C ALA A 120 -3.50 1.72 -5.10
N ARG A 121 -4.54 2.32 -5.70
CA ARG A 121 -4.59 3.77 -5.94
C ARG A 121 -4.66 4.55 -4.64
N THR A 122 -5.53 4.15 -3.74
CA THR A 122 -5.76 4.84 -2.45
C THR A 122 -4.52 4.75 -1.56
N HIS A 123 -3.96 3.56 -1.41
CA HIS A 123 -2.79 3.35 -0.56
C HIS A 123 -1.52 3.92 -1.22
N GLY A 124 -1.38 3.79 -2.55
CA GLY A 124 -0.24 4.35 -3.27
C GLY A 124 -0.08 5.87 -3.07
N ARG A 125 -1.19 6.60 -3.12
CA ARG A 125 -1.20 8.06 -2.87
C ARG A 125 -0.58 8.43 -1.52
N LEU A 126 -0.81 7.62 -0.50
CA LEU A 126 -0.30 7.86 0.85
C LEU A 126 1.24 7.87 0.91
N PHE A 127 1.93 7.18 -0.01
CA PHE A 127 3.39 7.07 0.00
C PHE A 127 4.08 8.26 -0.66
N LEU A 128 3.45 8.94 -1.60
CA LEU A 128 4.08 10.03 -2.37
C LEU A 128 4.58 11.20 -1.51
N PRO A 129 3.86 11.66 -0.45
CA PRO A 129 4.35 12.72 0.42
C PRO A 129 5.50 12.30 1.34
N HIS A 130 5.79 10.99 1.40
CA HIS A 130 6.76 10.44 2.32
C HIS A 130 8.02 9.98 1.57
N GLN A 131 9.18 10.17 2.19
CA GLN A 131 10.46 9.66 1.71
C GLN A 131 10.59 8.16 2.03
N LEU A 132 9.71 7.34 1.45
CA LEU A 132 9.69 5.90 1.58
C LEU A 132 9.48 5.33 0.19
N GLU A 133 10.44 4.53 -0.26
CA GLU A 133 10.34 3.89 -1.57
C GLU A 133 9.18 2.89 -1.55
N ALA A 134 8.24 3.05 -2.47
CA ALA A 134 7.09 2.16 -2.56
C ALA A 134 6.83 1.73 -3.99
N SER A 135 6.53 0.46 -4.14
CA SER A 135 6.15 -0.17 -5.40
C SER A 135 4.83 -0.94 -5.25
N VAL A 136 4.13 -1.08 -6.35
CA VAL A 136 2.87 -1.84 -6.43
C VAL A 136 3.12 -3.14 -7.19
N VAL A 137 2.57 -4.23 -6.68
CA VAL A 137 2.43 -5.50 -7.38
C VAL A 137 0.94 -5.85 -7.39
N MET A 138 0.39 -6.07 -8.57
CA MET A 138 -0.96 -6.59 -8.74
C MET A 138 -0.89 -8.09 -9.01
N LEU A 139 -1.68 -8.86 -8.30
CA LEU A 139 -1.88 -10.27 -8.61
C LEU A 139 -2.64 -10.44 -9.94
N PRO A 140 -2.52 -11.59 -10.61
CA PRO A 140 -3.34 -11.90 -11.77
C PRO A 140 -4.83 -11.82 -11.46
N ASP A 141 -5.65 -11.54 -12.50
CA ASP A 141 -7.09 -11.37 -12.36
C ASP A 141 -7.75 -12.53 -11.58
N GLY A 142 -8.51 -12.18 -10.55
CA GLY A 142 -9.25 -13.12 -9.70
C GLY A 142 -8.41 -13.86 -8.66
N SER A 143 -7.12 -13.53 -8.52
CA SER A 143 -6.24 -14.15 -7.51
C SER A 143 -6.07 -13.25 -6.29
N ASP A 144 -5.97 -13.86 -5.13
CA ASP A 144 -5.45 -13.30 -3.89
C ASP A 144 -4.10 -13.96 -3.51
N PRO A 145 -3.34 -13.43 -2.54
CA PRO A 145 -2.04 -14.00 -2.17
C PRO A 145 -2.12 -15.47 -1.73
N ASP A 146 -3.21 -15.87 -1.06
CA ASP A 146 -3.42 -17.23 -0.58
C ASP A 146 -3.60 -18.21 -1.74
N SER A 147 -4.53 -17.94 -2.65
CA SER A 147 -4.80 -18.76 -3.83
C SER A 147 -3.60 -18.80 -4.78
N PHE A 148 -2.97 -17.65 -5.04
CA PHE A 148 -1.82 -17.60 -5.94
C PHE A 148 -0.66 -18.50 -5.46
N LEU A 149 -0.32 -18.43 -4.17
CA LEU A 149 0.76 -19.25 -3.60
C LEU A 149 0.43 -20.74 -3.57
N LEU A 150 -0.83 -21.09 -3.33
CA LEU A 150 -1.29 -22.49 -3.38
C LEU A 150 -1.19 -23.08 -4.79
N ASP A 151 -1.56 -22.31 -5.80
CA ASP A 151 -1.63 -22.77 -7.18
C ASP A 151 -0.27 -22.74 -7.90
N HIS A 152 0.58 -21.77 -7.59
CA HIS A 152 1.80 -21.47 -8.35
C HIS A 152 3.11 -21.61 -7.54
N GLY A 153 3.03 -21.57 -6.21
CA GLY A 153 4.18 -21.75 -5.32
C GLY A 153 5.08 -20.50 -5.16
N ALA A 154 6.11 -20.65 -4.33
CA ALA A 154 7.00 -19.55 -3.94
C ALA A 154 7.84 -18.98 -5.09
N ASP A 155 8.27 -19.83 -6.04
CA ASP A 155 9.15 -19.35 -7.13
C ASP A 155 8.39 -18.45 -8.10
N ALA A 156 7.17 -18.84 -8.48
CA ALA A 156 6.30 -17.99 -9.29
C ALA A 156 5.97 -16.65 -8.57
N PHE A 157 5.82 -16.70 -7.25
CA PHE A 157 5.59 -15.49 -6.47
C PHE A 157 6.83 -14.58 -6.45
N ARG A 158 8.06 -15.14 -6.36
CA ARG A 158 9.29 -14.35 -6.50
C ARG A 158 9.39 -13.66 -7.87
N GLU A 159 9.04 -14.38 -8.93
CA GLU A 159 8.99 -13.79 -10.28
C GLU A 159 7.95 -12.68 -10.41
N LEU A 160 6.81 -12.83 -9.72
CA LEU A 160 5.79 -11.79 -9.67
C LEU A 160 6.30 -10.53 -8.96
N LEU A 161 7.00 -10.67 -7.84
CA LEU A 161 7.60 -9.54 -7.12
C LEU A 161 8.62 -8.77 -7.96
N LEU A 162 9.29 -9.41 -8.92
CA LEU A 162 10.21 -8.72 -9.86
C LEU A 162 9.47 -7.79 -10.83
N LYS A 163 8.16 -7.95 -11.00
CA LYS A 163 7.32 -7.09 -11.85
C LYS A 163 6.77 -5.87 -11.11
N GLN A 164 7.29 -5.60 -9.91
CA GLN A 164 6.88 -4.44 -9.13
C GLN A 164 7.04 -3.14 -9.92
N MET A 165 6.06 -2.26 -9.80
CA MET A 165 6.04 -0.94 -10.45
C MET A 165 6.11 0.15 -9.38
N PRO A 166 7.01 1.15 -9.50
CA PRO A 166 7.01 2.29 -8.59
C PRO A 166 5.62 2.91 -8.45
N VAL A 167 5.23 3.30 -7.23
CA VAL A 167 3.89 3.85 -6.97
C VAL A 167 3.55 5.02 -7.89
N LEU A 168 4.49 5.92 -8.14
CA LEU A 168 4.27 7.06 -9.05
C LEU A 168 3.90 6.58 -10.46
N ASP A 169 4.62 5.59 -10.97
CA ASP A 169 4.39 5.04 -12.32
C ASP A 169 3.03 4.35 -12.40
N TYR A 170 2.68 3.59 -11.37
CA TYR A 170 1.37 2.95 -11.28
C TYR A 170 0.23 3.98 -11.30
N LEU A 171 0.32 5.03 -10.46
CA LEU A 171 -0.69 6.08 -10.41
C LEU A 171 -0.81 6.84 -11.72
N LEU A 172 0.31 7.16 -12.37
CA LEU A 172 0.33 7.78 -13.69
C LEU A 172 -0.34 6.90 -14.74
N GLN A 173 0.04 5.64 -14.82
CA GLN A 173 -0.53 4.68 -15.77
C GLN A 173 -2.04 4.53 -15.57
N GLN A 174 -2.48 4.35 -14.32
CA GLN A 174 -3.90 4.20 -14.00
C GLN A 174 -4.70 5.47 -14.30
N THR A 175 -4.12 6.65 -14.06
CA THR A 175 -4.82 7.90 -14.33
C THR A 175 -4.87 8.19 -15.83
N LEU A 176 -3.76 8.00 -16.55
CA LEU A 176 -3.71 8.20 -18.00
C LEU A 176 -4.64 7.26 -18.75
N SER A 177 -4.80 6.03 -18.31
CA SER A 177 -5.69 5.04 -18.97
C SER A 177 -7.18 5.45 -18.98
N LYS A 178 -7.59 6.39 -18.14
CA LYS A 178 -8.97 6.92 -18.09
C LYS A 178 -9.28 7.92 -19.20
N TYR A 179 -8.25 8.49 -19.82
CA TYR A 179 -8.37 9.59 -20.76
C TYR A 179 -7.78 9.22 -22.12
N PRO A 180 -8.28 9.84 -23.24
CA PRO A 180 -7.69 9.66 -24.55
C PRO A 180 -6.20 10.06 -24.57
N ASP A 181 -5.39 9.37 -25.38
CA ASP A 181 -3.99 9.78 -25.59
C ASP A 181 -3.94 11.03 -26.49
N SER A 182 -4.21 12.16 -25.87
CA SER A 182 -4.21 13.49 -26.48
C SER A 182 -3.71 14.50 -25.47
N LEU A 183 -3.31 15.69 -25.92
CA LEU A 183 -2.91 16.76 -25.01
C LEU A 183 -4.00 17.09 -23.98
N GLN A 184 -5.26 17.15 -24.41
CA GLN A 184 -6.39 17.40 -23.52
C GLN A 184 -6.59 16.27 -22.49
N GLY A 185 -6.41 15.01 -22.90
CA GLY A 185 -6.47 13.86 -22.00
C GLY A 185 -5.35 13.89 -20.97
N LYS A 186 -4.12 14.21 -21.38
CA LYS A 186 -2.97 14.38 -20.49
C LYS A 186 -3.19 15.51 -19.48
N LEU A 187 -3.75 16.64 -19.89
CA LEU A 187 -4.07 17.75 -18.99
C LEU A 187 -5.11 17.35 -17.95
N LYS A 188 -6.18 16.64 -18.34
CA LYS A 188 -7.18 16.12 -17.39
C LYS A 188 -6.57 15.12 -16.39
N ALA A 189 -5.69 14.24 -16.87
CA ALA A 189 -4.98 13.31 -15.99
C ALA A 189 -4.09 14.06 -14.99
N LEU A 190 -3.45 15.13 -15.44
CA LEU A 190 -2.63 15.99 -14.59
C LEU A 190 -3.47 16.68 -13.52
N ASP A 191 -4.62 17.27 -13.89
CA ASP A 191 -5.55 17.91 -12.95
C ASP A 191 -6.01 16.94 -11.84
N GLU A 192 -6.18 15.64 -12.14
CA GLU A 192 -6.50 14.61 -11.14
C GLU A 192 -5.32 14.31 -10.19
N LEU A 193 -4.08 14.43 -10.67
CA LEU A 193 -2.88 14.11 -9.91
C LEU A 193 -2.32 15.29 -9.10
N LEU A 194 -2.52 16.52 -9.55
CA LEU A 194 -1.99 17.71 -8.89
C LEU A 194 -2.35 17.83 -7.40
N PRO A 195 -3.61 17.56 -6.96
CA PRO A 195 -3.96 17.60 -5.54
C PRO A 195 -3.12 16.64 -4.68
N ILE A 196 -2.73 15.48 -5.25
CA ILE A 196 -1.90 14.50 -4.56
C ILE A 196 -0.47 15.04 -4.38
N PHE A 197 0.07 15.68 -5.41
CA PHE A 197 1.41 16.29 -5.36
C PHE A 197 1.44 17.53 -4.45
N ALA A 198 0.31 18.22 -4.27
CA ALA A 198 0.19 19.33 -3.34
C ALA A 198 0.40 18.91 -1.88
N GLU A 199 0.10 17.66 -1.53
CA GLU A 199 0.33 17.10 -0.19
C GLU A 199 1.82 16.90 0.14
N ILE A 200 2.71 16.93 -0.87
CA ILE A 200 4.17 16.79 -0.68
C ILE A 200 4.71 18.09 -0.06
N LYS A 201 5.06 18.03 1.22
CA LYS A 201 5.55 19.17 1.99
C LYS A 201 7.01 19.53 1.68
N ASP A 202 7.82 18.51 1.36
CA ASP A 202 9.22 18.69 0.96
C ASP A 202 9.27 19.26 -0.45
N GLN A 203 9.72 20.52 -0.59
CA GLN A 203 9.76 21.22 -1.86
C GLN A 203 10.70 20.56 -2.88
N THR A 204 11.80 19.96 -2.42
CA THR A 204 12.74 19.25 -3.30
C THR A 204 12.09 17.99 -3.85
N LEU A 205 11.46 17.19 -2.98
CA LEU A 205 10.71 15.99 -3.38
C LEU A 205 9.55 16.35 -4.31
N LYS A 206 8.78 17.40 -3.99
CA LYS A 206 7.69 17.91 -4.84
C LYS A 206 8.18 18.24 -6.23
N GLN A 207 9.27 19.02 -6.33
CA GLN A 207 9.85 19.44 -7.62
C GLN A 207 10.36 18.24 -8.41
N MET A 208 11.06 17.31 -7.76
CA MET A 208 11.54 16.09 -8.42
C MET A 208 10.38 15.22 -8.93
N THR A 209 9.32 15.08 -8.14
CA THR A 209 8.11 14.34 -8.53
C THR A 209 7.44 14.98 -9.75
N LEU A 210 7.23 16.31 -9.73
CA LEU A 210 6.65 17.05 -10.86
C LEU A 210 7.51 16.93 -12.13
N ASN A 211 8.82 17.01 -12.01
CA ASN A 211 9.72 16.83 -13.14
C ASN A 211 9.62 15.43 -13.75
N ALA A 212 9.60 14.39 -12.91
CA ALA A 212 9.44 13.02 -13.36
C ALA A 212 8.08 12.78 -14.05
N VAL A 213 7.02 13.39 -13.53
CA VAL A 213 5.67 13.34 -14.13
C VAL A 213 5.66 14.02 -15.50
N ALA A 214 6.24 15.23 -15.62
CA ALA A 214 6.34 15.96 -16.88
C ALA A 214 7.04 15.13 -17.95
N GLU A 215 8.20 14.58 -17.60
CA GLU A 215 9.01 13.75 -18.51
C GLU A 215 8.20 12.53 -19.00
N LYS A 216 7.57 11.78 -18.07
CA LYS A 216 6.77 10.60 -18.41
C LYS A 216 5.53 10.92 -19.26
N MET A 217 4.93 12.08 -19.05
CA MET A 217 3.80 12.55 -19.84
C MET A 217 4.21 13.20 -21.18
N GLY A 218 5.50 13.44 -21.40
CA GLY A 218 6.00 14.19 -22.56
C GLY A 218 5.54 15.64 -22.59
N LEU A 219 5.41 16.28 -21.41
CA LEU A 219 4.99 17.67 -21.25
C LEU A 219 6.19 18.52 -20.85
N PRO A 220 6.25 19.82 -21.28
CA PRO A 220 7.25 20.74 -20.76
C PRO A 220 7.10 20.92 -19.25
N THR A 221 8.20 20.90 -18.51
CA THR A 221 8.21 21.08 -17.04
C THR A 221 7.60 22.41 -16.61
N SER A 222 7.73 23.45 -17.45
CA SER A 222 7.12 24.76 -17.22
C SER A 222 5.59 24.73 -17.14
N CYS A 223 4.93 23.76 -17.78
CA CYS A 223 3.47 23.60 -17.69
C CYS A 223 3.02 23.17 -16.30
N LEU A 224 3.86 22.42 -15.56
CA LEU A 224 3.54 21.92 -14.24
C LEU A 224 3.82 22.93 -13.13
N LEU A 225 4.80 23.80 -13.32
CA LEU A 225 5.15 24.85 -12.35
C LEU A 225 4.06 25.93 -12.26
N TYR A 226 3.45 26.27 -13.39
CA TYR A 226 2.40 27.29 -13.44
C TYR A 226 1.11 26.89 -12.73
N THR A 227 0.81 25.58 -12.68
CA THR A 227 -0.39 25.05 -12.03
C THR A 227 -0.19 24.88 -10.52
N SER A 228 1.05 24.70 -10.03
CA SER A 228 1.33 24.59 -8.59
C SER A 228 1.24 25.94 -7.86
N ASP A 229 1.67 27.02 -8.52
CA ASP A 229 1.61 28.38 -7.94
C ASP A 229 0.18 28.93 -7.94
N ALA A 230 -0.67 28.55 -8.91
CA ALA A 230 -2.08 28.94 -8.97
C ALA A 230 -2.94 28.25 -7.89
N ALA A 231 -2.52 27.09 -7.38
CA ALA A 231 -3.21 26.39 -6.29
C ALA A 231 -2.88 26.99 -4.90
N ASP A 232 -1.69 27.55 -4.73
CA ASP A 232 -1.29 28.24 -3.48
C ASP A 232 -1.90 29.65 -3.34
N ASP A 233 -2.30 30.30 -4.45
CA ASP A 233 -2.86 31.67 -4.48
C ASP A 233 -4.39 31.71 -4.27
N SER A 234 -5.07 30.56 -4.21
CA SER A 234 -6.54 30.47 -3.97
C SER A 234 -6.92 30.43 -2.49
N GLY A 235 -6.01 30.72 -1.57
CA GLY A 235 -6.16 30.75 -0.12
C GLY A 235 -6.15 32.15 0.48
N CYS A 236 -6.98 33.08 -0.04
CA CYS A 236 -7.34 34.34 0.64
C CYS A 236 -8.84 34.41 0.86
#